data_23053964fa0e930fd524dd497681a6b2
#
_entry.id   23053964fa0e930fd524dd497681a6b2
#
_cell.length_a   1.000
_cell.length_b   1.000
_cell.length_c   1.000
_cell.angle_alpha   90.00
_cell.angle_beta   90.00
_cell.angle_gamma   90.00
#
_symmetry.space_group_name_H-M   'P 1'
#
loop_
_entity.id
_entity.type
_entity.pdbx_description
1 polymer ?
#
loop_
_entity_poly.entity_id
_entity_poly.type
_entity_poly.pdbx_seq_one_letter_code
_entity_poly.pdbx_strand_id
1 'polypeptide(L)'
;DFYNNIGIDISPIYNPDYFGTIKYDKKQSNSNLLKMSFIKSYNNMTFGSDRLIGLIGINDVIVVDTKDALLISHRDSIDGLKDLLYEMNIDQRVELNDNYEVYRPWGKYESLTTSDRFQVKKIIVHPGQKLSLQMHYHRSEHWVVVSGTAKIIKGDESFLLTENQSTYIKIGEIHSLENPGKVPLIIIEVQSGIYLGEDDILRLKDTYGRI
;
A
#
# COMPACT_ATOMS: atom_id res chain seq x y z
N ASP A 1 -2.34 8.39 18.56
CA ASP A 1 -3.53 8.43 17.73
C ASP A 1 -3.35 9.29 16.47
N PHE A 2 -2.30 10.16 16.44
CA PHE A 2 -1.91 10.96 15.28
C PHE A 2 -1.50 10.08 14.08
N TYR A 3 -0.76 9.02 14.33
CA TYR A 3 -0.21 8.12 13.30
C TYR A 3 -1.28 7.23 12.65
N ASN A 4 -2.36 6.92 13.37
CA ASN A 4 -3.50 6.19 12.80
C ASN A 4 -4.28 7.01 11.76
N ASN A 5 -4.22 8.36 11.84
CA ASN A 5 -4.92 9.23 10.89
C ASN A 5 -4.20 9.37 9.53
N ILE A 6 -2.90 9.05 9.47
CA ILE A 6 -2.12 9.07 8.22
C ILE A 6 -1.85 7.66 7.66
N GLY A 7 -2.51 6.64 8.23
CA GLY A 7 -2.39 5.24 7.77
C GLY A 7 -1.03 4.58 8.02
N ILE A 8 -0.15 5.22 8.80
CA ILE A 8 1.15 4.65 9.18
C ILE A 8 1.02 3.96 10.53
N ASP A 9 1.04 2.63 10.53
CA ASP A 9 1.19 1.85 11.75
C ASP A 9 2.64 1.92 12.23
N ILE A 10 2.87 2.74 13.26
CA ILE A 10 4.18 2.86 13.92
C ILE A 10 4.30 1.96 15.15
N SER A 11 3.29 1.14 15.45
CA SER A 11 3.29 0.26 16.61
C SER A 11 4.52 -0.66 16.70
N PRO A 12 5.16 -1.09 15.57
CA PRO A 12 6.42 -1.82 15.62
C PRO A 12 7.64 -0.96 15.94
N ILE A 13 7.53 0.38 15.87
CA ILE A 13 8.66 1.33 15.95
C ILE A 13 8.67 2.08 17.29
N TYR A 14 7.59 2.02 18.06
CA TYR A 14 7.50 2.68 19.35
C TYR A 14 8.27 1.87 20.43
N ASN A 15 9.59 1.95 20.36
CA ASN A 15 10.47 1.62 21.48
C ASN A 15 11.02 2.95 22.03
N PRO A 16 10.64 3.36 23.25
CA PRO A 16 11.13 4.59 23.87
C PRO A 16 12.64 4.68 23.99
N ASP A 17 13.35 3.56 23.92
CA ASP A 17 14.82 3.50 23.93
C ASP A 17 15.46 3.90 22.58
N TYR A 18 14.70 4.06 21.51
CA TYR A 18 15.18 4.52 20.20
C TYR A 18 15.20 6.05 20.02
N PHE A 19 14.76 6.81 21.01
CA PHE A 19 14.89 8.28 21.02
C PHE A 19 16.31 8.76 21.42
N GLY A 20 17.32 7.92 21.27
CA GLY A 20 18.70 8.30 21.40
C GLY A 20 19.20 8.99 20.15
N THR A 21 19.83 10.16 20.33
CA THR A 21 20.68 10.83 19.34
C THR A 21 21.46 9.80 18.52
N ILE A 22 21.08 9.54 17.26
CA ILE A 22 21.86 8.69 16.38
C ILE A 22 23.16 9.43 16.06
N LYS A 23 24.17 9.24 16.89
CA LYS A 23 25.55 9.54 16.53
C LYS A 23 25.95 8.48 15.52
N TYR A 24 26.04 8.87 14.27
CA TYR A 24 26.45 8.01 13.17
C TYR A 24 27.91 7.59 13.39
N ASP A 25 28.10 6.38 13.90
CA ASP A 25 29.39 5.70 13.84
C ASP A 25 29.43 4.86 12.56
N LYS A 26 30.40 5.16 11.70
CA LYS A 26 30.60 4.60 10.35
C LYS A 26 30.76 3.08 10.30
N LYS A 27 30.68 2.37 11.44
CA LYS A 27 31.03 0.95 11.58
C LYS A 27 29.88 -0.04 11.82
N GLN A 28 28.64 0.41 11.92
CA GLN A 28 27.49 -0.51 12.10
C GLN A 28 26.38 -0.23 11.11
N SER A 29 26.56 -0.64 9.84
CA SER A 29 25.48 -0.74 8.88
C SER A 29 25.13 -2.19 8.60
N ASN A 30 24.29 -2.77 9.44
CA ASN A 30 23.58 -4.01 9.14
C ASN A 30 22.07 -3.86 9.43
N SER A 31 21.43 -2.88 8.81
CA SER A 31 19.99 -2.86 8.64
C SER A 31 19.66 -2.40 7.23
N ASN A 32 19.18 -3.31 6.41
CA ASN A 32 18.76 -3.11 5.02
C ASN A 32 17.49 -2.26 4.88
N LEU A 33 17.18 -1.37 5.81
CA LEU A 33 15.86 -0.75 5.88
C LEU A 33 15.81 0.73 5.56
N LEU A 34 16.93 1.48 5.54
CA LEU A 34 16.88 2.90 5.16
C LEU A 34 18.20 3.32 4.51
N LYS A 35 18.13 3.74 3.26
CA LYS A 35 19.28 4.34 2.57
C LYS A 35 19.36 5.83 2.94
N MET A 36 20.17 6.17 3.95
CA MET A 36 20.34 7.54 4.43
C MET A 36 21.78 7.98 4.37
N SER A 37 21.99 9.27 4.05
CA SER A 37 23.29 9.92 4.12
C SER A 37 23.17 11.31 4.73
N PHE A 38 23.97 11.58 5.76
CA PHE A 38 23.96 12.85 6.49
C PHE A 38 25.31 13.55 6.42
N ILE A 39 25.33 14.83 6.08
CA ILE A 39 26.52 15.67 6.12
C ILE A 39 26.19 16.95 6.87
N LYS A 40 26.87 17.21 8.00
CA LYS A 40 26.64 18.38 8.86
C LYS A 40 25.17 18.55 9.24
N SER A 41 24.47 17.43 9.49
CA SER A 41 23.03 17.38 9.78
C SER A 41 22.84 16.65 11.10
N TYR A 42 22.04 17.20 12.01
CA TYR A 42 21.87 16.72 13.37
C TYR A 42 20.40 16.64 13.77
N ASN A 43 20.08 15.74 14.71
CA ASN A 43 18.77 15.61 15.35
C ASN A 43 17.60 15.45 14.36
N ASN A 44 17.85 14.81 13.22
CA ASN A 44 16.83 14.54 12.22
C ASN A 44 16.22 13.15 12.46
N MET A 45 14.93 13.02 12.15
CA MET A 45 14.20 11.76 12.16
C MET A 45 13.68 11.50 10.74
N THR A 46 13.94 10.32 10.20
CA THR A 46 13.47 9.97 8.87
C THR A 46 12.72 8.65 8.93
N PHE A 47 11.57 8.63 8.29
CA PHE A 47 10.76 7.43 8.06
C PHE A 47 10.55 7.30 6.56
N GLY A 48 10.58 6.10 6.03
CA GLY A 48 10.23 6.06 4.64
C GLY A 48 10.56 4.84 3.84
N SER A 49 10.35 5.03 2.56
CA SER A 49 10.46 4.06 1.51
C SER A 49 11.92 3.71 1.16
N ASP A 50 12.10 2.91 0.11
CA ASP A 50 13.40 2.44 -0.38
C ASP A 50 14.26 3.53 -1.06
N ARG A 51 13.81 4.78 -1.09
CA ARG A 51 14.56 5.89 -1.70
C ARG A 51 15.76 6.28 -0.85
N LEU A 52 16.86 6.66 -1.52
CA LEU A 52 17.99 7.26 -0.84
C LEU A 52 17.63 8.69 -0.42
N ILE A 53 17.72 8.97 0.89
CA ILE A 53 17.50 10.30 1.47
C ILE A 53 18.86 10.87 1.88
N GLY A 54 19.24 12.01 1.30
CA GLY A 54 20.43 12.76 1.67
C GLY A 54 20.07 14.06 2.38
N LEU A 55 20.65 14.32 3.55
CA LEU A 55 20.48 15.58 4.28
C LEU A 55 21.82 16.26 4.46
N ILE A 56 21.93 17.52 4.02
CA ILE A 56 23.16 18.33 4.11
C ILE A 56 22.85 19.64 4.81
N GLY A 57 23.47 19.87 5.97
CA GLY A 57 23.32 21.13 6.72
C GLY A 57 21.92 21.38 7.29
N ILE A 58 21.11 20.31 7.44
CA ILE A 58 19.72 20.37 7.91
C ILE A 58 19.65 19.76 9.30
N ASN A 59 18.99 20.45 10.24
CA ASN A 59 18.85 20.01 11.63
C ASN A 59 17.40 20.08 12.07
N ASP A 60 17.07 19.24 13.07
CA ASP A 60 15.80 19.26 13.79
C ASP A 60 14.58 19.04 12.87
N VAL A 61 14.73 18.20 11.82
CA VAL A 61 13.61 17.89 10.92
C VAL A 61 13.12 16.45 11.06
N ILE A 62 11.84 16.29 10.76
CA ILE A 62 11.17 15.02 10.52
C ILE A 62 10.96 14.92 9.00
N VAL A 63 11.41 13.82 8.42
CA VAL A 63 11.18 13.48 7.01
C VAL A 63 10.38 12.19 6.99
N VAL A 64 9.19 12.21 6.38
CA VAL A 64 8.37 11.03 6.14
C VAL A 64 8.22 10.86 4.64
N ASP A 65 8.88 9.84 4.11
CA ASP A 65 8.89 9.52 2.68
C ASP A 65 8.04 8.27 2.43
N THR A 66 6.86 8.46 1.89
CA THR A 66 5.99 7.39 1.40
C THR A 66 6.11 7.26 -0.11
N LYS A 67 5.45 6.28 -0.71
CA LYS A 67 5.51 6.08 -2.16
C LYS A 67 4.76 7.18 -2.93
N ASP A 68 3.81 7.82 -2.30
CA ASP A 68 2.87 8.81 -2.85
C ASP A 68 3.14 10.24 -2.35
N ALA A 69 3.79 10.40 -1.19
CA ALA A 69 4.00 11.71 -0.61
C ALA A 69 5.35 11.83 0.13
N LEU A 70 5.87 13.03 0.21
CA LEU A 70 7.02 13.39 1.02
C LEU A 70 6.64 14.53 1.95
N LEU A 71 6.67 14.28 3.25
CA LEU A 71 6.54 15.30 4.28
C LEU A 71 7.93 15.68 4.81
N ILE A 72 8.23 16.95 4.87
CA ILE A 72 9.40 17.50 5.59
C ILE A 72 8.86 18.56 6.55
N SER A 73 9.12 18.38 7.84
CA SER A 73 8.70 19.32 8.88
C SER A 73 9.82 19.56 9.88
N HIS A 74 9.94 20.80 10.39
CA HIS A 74 10.70 21.01 11.61
C HIS A 74 10.01 20.30 12.78
N ARG A 75 10.79 19.78 13.71
CA ARG A 75 10.24 19.00 14.85
C ARG A 75 9.23 19.79 15.68
N ASP A 76 9.54 21.08 15.89
CA ASP A 76 8.67 21.97 16.68
C ASP A 76 7.44 22.47 15.93
N SER A 77 7.34 22.17 14.62
CA SER A 77 6.24 22.63 13.76
C SER A 77 5.31 21.49 13.31
N ILE A 78 5.48 20.29 13.83
CA ILE A 78 4.71 19.10 13.38
C ILE A 78 3.21 19.27 13.65
N ASP A 79 2.82 20.06 14.63
CA ASP A 79 1.40 20.35 14.93
C ASP A 79 0.68 21.02 13.76
N GLY A 80 1.41 21.75 12.88
CA GLY A 80 0.88 22.35 11.66
C GLY A 80 0.46 21.36 10.59
N LEU A 81 0.73 20.05 10.76
CA LEU A 81 0.30 19.03 9.81
C LEU A 81 -1.22 18.97 9.66
N LYS A 82 -1.98 19.24 10.72
CA LYS A 82 -3.44 19.26 10.66
C LYS A 82 -3.96 20.36 9.73
N ASP A 83 -3.34 21.54 9.81
CA ASP A 83 -3.71 22.68 8.99
C ASP A 83 -3.33 22.41 7.52
N LEU A 84 -2.14 21.84 7.28
CA LEU A 84 -1.71 21.42 5.95
C LEU A 84 -2.69 20.42 5.33
N LEU A 85 -3.09 19.38 6.06
CA LEU A 85 -4.06 18.38 5.57
C LEU A 85 -5.43 19.01 5.31
N TYR A 86 -5.85 19.97 6.13
CA TYR A 86 -7.08 20.71 5.91
C TYR A 86 -7.04 21.53 4.62
N GLU A 87 -5.96 22.28 4.36
CA GLU A 87 -5.75 23.03 3.12
C GLU A 87 -5.73 22.10 1.89
N MET A 88 -4.99 20.98 1.97
CA MET A 88 -4.92 20.00 0.88
C MET A 88 -6.29 19.37 0.59
N ASN A 89 -7.13 19.19 1.60
CA ASN A 89 -8.49 18.67 1.42
C ASN A 89 -9.41 19.69 0.73
N ILE A 90 -9.27 20.99 1.06
CA ILE A 90 -9.98 22.07 0.33
C ILE A 90 -9.60 22.07 -1.14
N ASP A 91 -8.33 21.89 -1.45
CA ASP A 91 -7.78 21.83 -2.81
C ASP A 91 -8.14 20.54 -3.56
N GLN A 92 -8.87 19.60 -2.92
CA GLN A 92 -9.26 18.30 -3.46
C GLN A 92 -8.06 17.50 -3.99
N ARG A 93 -6.94 17.54 -3.27
CA ARG A 93 -5.73 16.81 -3.65
C ARG A 93 -5.98 15.32 -3.64
N VAL A 94 -5.75 14.68 -4.80
CA VAL A 94 -5.98 13.24 -4.99
C VAL A 94 -5.12 12.38 -4.08
N GLU A 95 -3.93 12.86 -3.70
CA GLU A 95 -2.99 12.19 -2.81
C GLU A 95 -3.57 11.93 -1.41
N LEU A 96 -4.62 12.65 -1.00
CA LEU A 96 -5.33 12.40 0.26
C LEU A 96 -6.31 11.22 0.18
N ASN A 97 -6.76 10.89 -1.02
CA ASN A 97 -7.80 9.89 -1.25
C ASN A 97 -7.26 8.56 -1.79
N ASP A 98 -6.14 8.60 -2.50
CA ASP A 98 -5.54 7.44 -3.14
C ASP A 98 -4.44 6.86 -2.24
N ASN A 99 -4.83 5.99 -1.31
CA ASN A 99 -3.85 5.23 -0.55
C ASN A 99 -3.09 4.29 -1.48
N TYR A 100 -1.78 4.51 -1.62
CA TYR A 100 -0.89 3.64 -2.40
C TYR A 100 -0.97 2.18 -1.92
N GLU A 101 -1.07 1.95 -0.62
CA GLU A 101 -1.17 0.64 0.01
C GLU A 101 -2.40 0.57 0.90
N VAL A 102 -3.25 -0.43 0.68
CA VAL A 102 -4.50 -0.61 1.42
C VAL A 102 -4.54 -1.99 2.06
N TYR A 103 -4.66 -2.01 3.37
CA TYR A 103 -4.80 -3.23 4.16
C TYR A 103 -6.25 -3.72 4.18
N ARG A 104 -6.43 -5.02 4.07
CA ARG A 104 -7.71 -5.72 4.09
C ARG A 104 -7.60 -6.95 5.00
N PRO A 105 -8.71 -7.52 5.49
CA PRO A 105 -8.66 -8.72 6.33
C PRO A 105 -8.00 -9.93 5.67
N TRP A 106 -8.00 -9.98 4.35
CA TRP A 106 -7.40 -11.06 3.56
C TRP A 106 -5.92 -10.82 3.18
N GLY A 107 -5.38 -9.63 3.45
CA GLY A 107 -4.02 -9.24 3.07
C GLY A 107 -3.95 -7.76 2.73
N LYS A 108 -3.37 -7.40 1.59
CA LYS A 108 -3.25 -6.01 1.15
C LYS A 108 -3.17 -5.89 -0.36
N TYR A 109 -3.39 -4.69 -0.87
CA TYR A 109 -3.01 -4.35 -2.24
C TYR A 109 -2.24 -3.04 -2.29
N GLU A 110 -1.39 -2.93 -3.30
CA GLU A 110 -0.63 -1.72 -3.64
C GLU A 110 -1.09 -1.25 -5.03
N SER A 111 -1.46 0.03 -5.16
CA SER A 111 -1.72 0.66 -6.45
C SER A 111 -0.39 1.01 -7.11
N LEU A 112 -0.01 0.32 -8.18
CA LEU A 112 1.28 0.51 -8.84
C LEU A 112 1.26 1.66 -9.85
N THR A 113 0.16 1.82 -10.56
CA THR A 113 -0.08 2.92 -11.50
C THR A 113 -1.58 3.05 -11.77
N THR A 114 -2.03 4.27 -12.00
CA THR A 114 -3.42 4.61 -12.32
C THR A 114 -3.45 5.60 -13.48
N SER A 115 -4.44 5.44 -14.35
CA SER A 115 -4.75 6.33 -15.46
C SER A 115 -6.28 6.38 -15.65
N ASP A 116 -6.76 7.23 -16.55
CA ASP A 116 -8.21 7.41 -16.79
C ASP A 116 -8.95 6.12 -17.14
N ARG A 117 -8.28 5.16 -17.75
CA ARG A 117 -8.88 3.96 -18.32
C ARG A 117 -8.33 2.65 -17.79
N PHE A 118 -7.31 2.70 -16.95
CA PHE A 118 -6.75 1.50 -16.33
C PHE A 118 -6.11 1.78 -14.97
N GLN A 119 -6.05 0.75 -14.15
CA GLN A 119 -5.28 0.72 -12.90
C GLN A 119 -4.56 -0.61 -12.79
N VAL A 120 -3.32 -0.57 -12.29
CA VAL A 120 -2.54 -1.78 -11.99
C VAL A 120 -2.34 -1.88 -10.50
N LYS A 121 -2.70 -3.03 -9.93
CA LYS A 121 -2.53 -3.32 -8.50
C LYS A 121 -1.66 -4.56 -8.31
N LYS A 122 -0.83 -4.52 -7.28
CA LYS A 122 -0.21 -5.72 -6.71
C LYS A 122 -1.03 -6.15 -5.51
N ILE A 123 -1.55 -7.35 -5.54
CA ILE A 123 -2.40 -7.93 -4.48
C ILE A 123 -1.61 -9.02 -3.77
N ILE A 124 -1.60 -8.97 -2.45
CA ILE A 124 -0.97 -9.97 -1.58
C ILE A 124 -2.07 -10.59 -0.71
N VAL A 125 -2.30 -11.89 -0.88
CA VAL A 125 -3.32 -12.64 -0.12
C VAL A 125 -2.64 -13.60 0.85
N HIS A 126 -2.96 -13.46 2.13
CA HIS A 126 -2.42 -14.34 3.17
C HIS A 126 -2.86 -15.80 3.00
N PRO A 127 -2.08 -16.76 3.49
CA PRO A 127 -2.46 -18.18 3.46
C PRO A 127 -3.86 -18.44 4.02
N GLY A 128 -4.66 -19.19 3.29
CA GLY A 128 -6.04 -19.54 3.67
C GLY A 128 -7.07 -18.41 3.54
N GLN A 129 -6.65 -17.22 3.08
CA GLN A 129 -7.55 -16.07 2.91
C GLN A 129 -8.05 -15.95 1.47
N LYS A 130 -9.14 -15.19 1.30
CA LYS A 130 -9.79 -15.02 -0.01
C LYS A 130 -10.42 -13.64 -0.14
N LEU A 131 -10.52 -13.15 -1.36
CA LEU A 131 -11.34 -12.00 -1.72
C LEU A 131 -12.83 -12.39 -1.69
N SER A 132 -13.71 -11.39 -1.58
CA SER A 132 -15.16 -11.60 -1.72
C SER A 132 -15.51 -12.24 -3.06
N LEU A 133 -16.64 -12.95 -3.10
CA LEU A 133 -17.28 -13.27 -4.37
C LEU A 133 -17.97 -12.00 -4.86
N GLN A 134 -17.55 -11.47 -6.00
CA GLN A 134 -17.88 -10.12 -6.45
C GLN A 134 -18.02 -10.03 -7.98
N MET A 135 -18.54 -8.93 -8.45
CA MET A 135 -18.51 -8.54 -9.87
C MET A 135 -18.40 -7.02 -10.02
N HIS A 136 -18.12 -6.56 -11.24
CA HIS A 136 -17.99 -5.14 -11.60
C HIS A 136 -18.82 -4.83 -12.84
N TYR A 137 -19.48 -3.68 -12.83
CA TYR A 137 -20.30 -3.25 -13.98
C TYR A 137 -19.51 -2.50 -15.06
N HIS A 138 -18.38 -1.86 -14.67
CA HIS A 138 -17.73 -0.87 -15.53
C HIS A 138 -16.29 -1.19 -15.88
N ARG A 139 -15.71 -2.25 -15.27
CA ARG A 139 -14.33 -2.67 -15.52
C ARG A 139 -14.19 -4.17 -15.72
N SER A 140 -13.20 -4.55 -16.49
CA SER A 140 -12.66 -5.91 -16.58
C SER A 140 -11.34 -6.01 -15.82
N GLU A 141 -10.92 -7.23 -15.50
CA GLU A 141 -9.69 -7.46 -14.78
C GLU A 141 -8.86 -8.54 -15.46
N HIS A 142 -7.54 -8.39 -15.42
CA HIS A 142 -6.61 -9.40 -15.87
C HIS A 142 -5.65 -9.71 -14.72
N TRP A 143 -5.63 -10.94 -14.28
CA TRP A 143 -4.83 -11.42 -13.15
C TRP A 143 -3.68 -12.26 -13.61
N VAL A 144 -2.47 -11.96 -13.13
CA VAL A 144 -1.25 -12.75 -13.37
C VAL A 144 -0.70 -13.17 -12.01
N VAL A 145 -0.53 -14.48 -11.80
CA VAL A 145 0.09 -15.01 -10.58
C VAL A 145 1.60 -14.82 -10.67
N VAL A 146 2.15 -14.07 -9.71
CA VAL A 146 3.59 -13.80 -9.59
C VAL A 146 4.25 -14.81 -8.68
N SER A 147 3.59 -15.16 -7.56
CA SER A 147 4.12 -16.13 -6.59
C SER A 147 2.99 -16.83 -5.87
N GLY A 148 3.15 -18.11 -5.64
CA GLY A 148 2.17 -18.96 -4.97
C GLY A 148 1.19 -19.62 -5.92
N THR A 149 0.06 -20.07 -5.38
CA THR A 149 -1.04 -20.73 -6.13
C THR A 149 -2.35 -20.06 -5.79
N ALA A 150 -3.08 -19.63 -6.80
CA ALA A 150 -4.39 -19.03 -6.69
C ALA A 150 -5.47 -20.04 -7.04
N LYS A 151 -6.51 -20.15 -6.21
CA LYS A 151 -7.77 -20.79 -6.59
C LYS A 151 -8.72 -19.69 -7.05
N ILE A 152 -9.14 -19.80 -8.29
CA ILE A 152 -10.00 -18.84 -8.97
C ILE A 152 -11.42 -19.41 -9.05
N ILE A 153 -12.41 -18.56 -8.73
CA ILE A 153 -13.80 -18.76 -9.12
C ILE A 153 -14.08 -17.72 -10.22
N LYS A 154 -14.61 -18.18 -11.33
CA LYS A 154 -14.94 -17.34 -12.48
C LYS A 154 -16.21 -17.87 -13.14
N GLY A 155 -17.34 -17.14 -12.98
CA GLY A 155 -18.66 -17.66 -13.30
C GLY A 155 -18.93 -18.97 -12.57
N ASP A 156 -19.23 -20.01 -13.33
CA ASP A 156 -19.48 -21.36 -12.80
C ASP A 156 -18.21 -22.24 -12.71
N GLU A 157 -17.07 -21.71 -13.16
CA GLU A 157 -15.80 -22.44 -13.18
C GLU A 157 -15.00 -22.22 -11.90
N SER A 158 -14.28 -23.26 -11.46
CA SER A 158 -13.29 -23.17 -10.38
C SER A 158 -12.03 -23.91 -10.78
N PHE A 159 -10.89 -23.23 -10.77
CA PHE A 159 -9.61 -23.77 -11.20
C PHE A 159 -8.43 -23.18 -10.44
N LEU A 160 -7.27 -23.80 -10.55
CA LEU A 160 -6.03 -23.33 -9.97
C LEU A 160 -5.19 -22.63 -11.03
N LEU A 161 -4.53 -21.53 -10.61
CA LEU A 161 -3.45 -20.87 -11.35
C LEU A 161 -2.19 -20.91 -10.50
N THR A 162 -1.08 -21.30 -11.13
CA THR A 162 0.26 -21.25 -10.53
C THR A 162 1.07 -20.09 -11.11
N GLU A 163 2.30 -19.93 -10.64
CA GLU A 163 3.20 -18.86 -11.11
C GLU A 163 3.28 -18.79 -12.63
N ASN A 164 3.33 -17.57 -13.17
CA ASN A 164 3.32 -17.22 -14.60
C ASN A 164 2.03 -17.58 -15.35
N GLN A 165 0.99 -18.06 -14.69
CA GLN A 165 -0.33 -18.24 -15.29
C GLN A 165 -1.21 -17.01 -15.08
N SER A 166 -2.18 -16.81 -15.96
CA SER A 166 -3.08 -15.66 -15.93
C SER A 166 -4.50 -16.02 -16.29
N THR A 167 -5.45 -15.17 -15.91
CA THR A 167 -6.84 -15.25 -16.33
C THR A 167 -7.40 -13.86 -16.59
N TYR A 168 -8.38 -13.80 -17.49
CA TYR A 168 -9.13 -12.60 -17.80
C TYR A 168 -10.55 -12.72 -17.20
N ILE A 169 -10.97 -11.70 -16.49
CA ILE A 169 -12.31 -11.51 -15.93
C ILE A 169 -13.01 -10.42 -16.73
N LYS A 170 -14.06 -10.75 -17.44
CA LYS A 170 -14.80 -9.77 -18.22
C LYS A 170 -15.75 -8.96 -17.36
N ILE A 171 -16.21 -7.83 -17.87
CA ILE A 171 -17.24 -6.98 -17.23
C ILE A 171 -18.47 -7.84 -16.90
N GLY A 172 -19.01 -7.68 -15.69
CA GLY A 172 -20.20 -8.41 -15.21
C GLY A 172 -19.96 -9.87 -14.82
N GLU A 173 -18.75 -10.37 -14.90
CA GLU A 173 -18.43 -11.76 -14.54
C GLU A 173 -18.21 -11.90 -13.03
N ILE A 174 -18.95 -12.83 -12.42
CA ILE A 174 -18.80 -13.16 -10.99
C ILE A 174 -17.48 -13.87 -10.79
N HIS A 175 -16.69 -13.39 -9.82
CA HIS A 175 -15.36 -13.92 -9.58
C HIS A 175 -14.91 -13.81 -8.13
N SER A 176 -13.92 -14.63 -7.77
CA SER A 176 -13.23 -14.59 -6.48
C SER A 176 -11.83 -15.18 -6.60
N LEU A 177 -10.94 -14.79 -5.69
CA LEU A 177 -9.57 -15.25 -5.58
C LEU A 177 -9.34 -15.78 -4.18
N GLU A 178 -8.81 -17.00 -4.04
CA GLU A 178 -8.43 -17.62 -2.77
C GLU A 178 -6.97 -18.05 -2.80
N ASN A 179 -6.25 -17.89 -1.70
CA ASN A 179 -4.94 -18.48 -1.49
C ASN A 179 -5.09 -19.81 -0.73
N PRO A 180 -5.09 -20.97 -1.41
CA PRO A 180 -5.18 -22.28 -0.75
C PRO A 180 -3.85 -22.75 -0.15
N GLY A 181 -2.75 -22.00 -0.44
CA GLY A 181 -1.40 -22.36 -0.07
C GLY A 181 -1.01 -22.00 1.36
N LYS A 182 0.26 -22.25 1.69
CA LYS A 182 0.87 -21.93 3.00
C LYS A 182 1.83 -20.74 2.95
N VAL A 183 2.04 -20.18 1.77
CA VAL A 183 2.86 -18.98 1.55
C VAL A 183 1.98 -17.85 1.02
N PRO A 184 2.36 -16.58 1.15
CA PRO A 184 1.61 -15.47 0.55
C PRO A 184 1.45 -15.68 -0.95
N LEU A 185 0.23 -15.46 -1.44
CA LEU A 185 -0.08 -15.40 -2.86
C LEU A 185 0.11 -13.95 -3.34
N ILE A 186 0.87 -13.76 -4.40
CA ILE A 186 1.09 -12.45 -5.02
C ILE A 186 0.56 -12.48 -6.44
N ILE A 187 -0.32 -11.56 -6.77
CA ILE A 187 -0.81 -11.36 -8.13
C ILE A 187 -0.61 -9.92 -8.57
N ILE A 188 -0.47 -9.73 -9.87
CA ILE A 188 -0.66 -8.44 -10.54
C ILE A 188 -2.04 -8.45 -11.17
N GLU A 189 -2.82 -7.45 -10.83
CA GLU A 189 -4.14 -7.18 -11.38
C GLU A 189 -4.07 -5.96 -12.27
N VAL A 190 -4.52 -6.09 -13.50
CA VAL A 190 -4.75 -4.97 -14.41
C VAL A 190 -6.25 -4.77 -14.56
N GLN A 191 -6.76 -3.68 -14.03
CA GLN A 191 -8.15 -3.23 -14.23
C GLN A 191 -8.22 -2.33 -15.45
N SER A 192 -9.25 -2.50 -16.29
CA SER A 192 -9.48 -1.67 -17.47
C SER A 192 -10.99 -1.39 -17.64
N GLY A 193 -11.34 -0.12 -17.76
CA GLY A 193 -12.74 0.28 -17.87
C GLY A 193 -12.94 1.79 -17.92
N ILE A 194 -14.21 2.18 -17.92
CA ILE A 194 -14.61 3.61 -17.90
C ILE A 194 -14.74 4.15 -16.47
N TYR A 195 -14.83 3.25 -15.49
CA TYR A 195 -14.90 3.57 -14.08
C TYR A 195 -14.13 2.53 -13.25
N LEU A 196 -13.25 2.98 -12.40
CA LEU A 196 -12.30 2.14 -11.66
C LEU A 196 -12.48 2.24 -10.14
N GLY A 197 -13.48 2.97 -9.66
CA GLY A 197 -13.78 3.19 -8.25
C GLY A 197 -14.05 1.89 -7.49
N GLU A 198 -13.67 1.84 -6.22
CA GLU A 198 -13.90 0.68 -5.34
C GLU A 198 -15.40 0.46 -5.03
N ASP A 199 -16.25 1.46 -5.26
CA ASP A 199 -17.71 1.40 -5.15
C ASP A 199 -18.38 0.69 -6.33
N ASP A 200 -17.65 0.39 -7.43
CA ASP A 200 -18.09 -0.52 -8.50
C ASP A 200 -18.07 -2.01 -8.08
N ILE A 201 -17.62 -2.31 -6.87
CA ILE A 201 -17.55 -3.69 -6.36
C ILE A 201 -18.93 -4.10 -5.82
N LEU A 202 -19.68 -4.90 -6.59
CA LEU A 202 -20.87 -5.59 -6.07
C LEU A 202 -20.42 -6.91 -5.39
N ARG A 203 -20.47 -6.95 -4.05
CA ARG A 203 -20.16 -8.14 -3.28
C ARG A 203 -21.36 -9.03 -3.13
N LEU A 204 -21.29 -10.26 -3.61
CA LEU A 204 -22.35 -11.27 -3.53
C LEU A 204 -22.18 -12.14 -2.27
N LYS A 205 -20.92 -12.41 -1.87
CA LYS A 205 -20.59 -13.14 -0.66
C LYS A 205 -19.26 -12.64 -0.11
N ASP A 206 -19.25 -12.25 1.15
CA ASP A 206 -18.04 -11.82 1.85
C ASP A 206 -17.88 -12.56 3.18
N THR A 207 -16.67 -13.03 3.47
CA THR A 207 -16.35 -13.76 4.71
C THR A 207 -16.10 -12.82 5.89
N TYR A 208 -15.88 -11.54 5.60
CA TYR A 208 -15.44 -10.54 6.58
C TYR A 208 -16.54 -9.51 6.93
N GLY A 209 -17.78 -9.73 6.47
CA GLY A 209 -18.93 -8.88 6.82
C GLY A 209 -18.95 -7.50 6.17
N ARG A 210 -18.39 -7.35 4.96
CA ARG A 210 -18.35 -6.07 4.21
C ARG A 210 -19.47 -5.94 3.17
N ILE A 211 -20.57 -6.67 3.34
CA ILE A 211 -21.76 -6.61 2.48
C ILE A 211 -22.69 -5.51 2.99
#